data_58d1540186b1359d0cbeb93d62e629f7
#
_entry.id   58d1540186b1359d0cbeb93d62e629f7
#
_cell.length_a   1.000
_cell.length_b   1.000
_cell.length_c   1.000
_cell.angle_alpha   90.00
_cell.angle_beta   90.00
_cell.angle_gamma   90.00
#
_symmetry.space_group_name_H-M   'P 1'
#
loop_
_entity.id
_entity.type
_entity.pdbx_description
1 polymer ?
#
loop_
_entity_poly.entity_id
_entity_poly.type
_entity_poly.pdbx_seq_one_letter_code
_entity_poly.pdbx_strand_id
1 'polypeptide(L)'
;MNQPIKEKLPGNPRFLVAPLDWGLGHTTRCIPIIRELVEQGCIVTLAGNGKQAELLLQEFPDLAMLPLQGYDIKYAKSSFGLIKNIIFQTPKLLRSIRNEHLWLQQIVEEYGFDAVISDNRFGLYHKKIPSIFITHQLTIKSPFGKWTEKMLQRRNYKYINRFTECWVPDYESENNLAGDLSHPTLKPTTALKYIGALTRIRDKAVVEKEKHLAVILSGPEPQRSILEEKLINEISHYNGTA
;
A
#
# COMPACT_ATOMS: atom_id res chain seq x y z
N MET A 1 24.45 -1.24 1.88
CA MET A 1 24.65 -2.68 1.56
C MET A 1 23.40 -3.41 1.95
N ASN A 2 22.86 -4.29 1.10
CA ASN A 2 21.69 -5.07 1.43
C ASN A 2 22.05 -6.18 2.41
N GLN A 3 21.31 -6.33 3.52
CA GLN A 3 21.57 -7.40 4.50
C GLN A 3 21.22 -8.76 3.88
N PRO A 4 22.00 -9.81 4.16
CA PRO A 4 21.66 -11.15 3.73
C PRO A 4 20.38 -11.63 4.41
N ILE A 5 19.59 -12.46 3.71
CA ILE A 5 18.42 -13.09 4.31
C ILE A 5 18.88 -14.04 5.40
N LYS A 6 18.42 -13.81 6.63
CA LYS A 6 18.79 -14.62 7.80
C LYS A 6 18.39 -16.08 7.61
N GLU A 7 19.19 -17.01 8.10
CA GLU A 7 18.83 -18.42 8.11
C GLU A 7 17.57 -18.69 8.94
N LYS A 8 16.77 -19.67 8.50
CA LYS A 8 15.53 -20.05 9.21
C LYS A 8 15.90 -20.80 10.50
N LEU A 9 15.61 -20.16 11.63
CA LEU A 9 15.70 -20.81 12.92
C LEU A 9 14.36 -21.52 13.21
N PRO A 10 14.36 -22.71 13.86
CA PRO A 10 13.14 -23.37 14.27
C PRO A 10 12.31 -22.46 15.18
N GLY A 11 11.04 -22.24 14.83
CA GLY A 11 10.11 -21.43 15.64
C GLY A 11 9.91 -19.98 15.20
N ASN A 12 10.76 -19.42 14.30
CA ASN A 12 10.61 -18.04 13.85
C ASN A 12 10.02 -17.99 12.43
N PRO A 13 8.73 -17.63 12.27
CA PRO A 13 8.11 -17.59 10.96
C PRO A 13 8.72 -16.49 10.07
N ARG A 14 8.84 -16.80 8.78
CA ARG A 14 9.39 -15.90 7.76
C ARG A 14 8.30 -15.22 6.99
N PHE A 15 8.31 -13.90 7.02
CA PHE A 15 7.38 -13.07 6.28
C PHE A 15 8.07 -12.31 5.16
N LEU A 16 7.44 -12.32 3.98
CA LEU A 16 7.73 -11.37 2.91
C LEU A 16 6.75 -10.22 2.99
N VAL A 17 7.22 -8.97 3.02
CA VAL A 17 6.37 -7.78 3.02
C VAL A 17 6.69 -6.92 1.81
N ALA A 18 5.70 -6.65 0.97
CA ALA A 18 5.87 -5.96 -0.30
C ALA A 18 4.80 -4.86 -0.51
N PRO A 19 5.11 -3.59 -0.23
CA PRO A 19 4.23 -2.47 -0.56
C PRO A 19 4.23 -2.17 -2.07
N LEU A 20 3.11 -1.60 -2.54
CA LEU A 20 3.01 -1.06 -3.89
C LEU A 20 3.89 0.18 -4.05
N ASP A 21 4.50 0.33 -5.23
CA ASP A 21 5.41 1.44 -5.59
C ASP A 21 4.71 2.74 -6.01
N TRP A 22 3.40 2.87 -5.77
CA TRP A 22 2.62 4.07 -6.09
C TRP A 22 2.61 5.07 -4.93
N GLY A 23 3.67 5.85 -4.82
CA GLY A 23 3.83 6.83 -3.75
C GLY A 23 4.20 6.19 -2.40
N LEU A 24 4.54 7.05 -1.44
CA LEU A 24 5.05 6.61 -0.13
C LEU A 24 3.94 6.12 0.83
N GLY A 25 2.66 6.37 0.52
CA GLY A 25 1.55 5.99 1.39
C GLY A 25 1.44 4.49 1.65
N HIS A 26 1.70 3.68 0.62
CA HIS A 26 1.75 2.23 0.75
C HIS A 26 2.90 1.76 1.63
N THR A 27 4.06 2.35 1.43
CA THR A 27 5.26 2.06 2.22
C THR A 27 5.07 2.43 3.68
N THR A 28 4.59 3.65 3.96
CA THR A 28 4.43 4.16 5.33
C THR A 28 3.42 3.38 6.14
N ARG A 29 2.35 2.87 5.52
CA ARG A 29 1.38 2.04 6.23
C ARG A 29 1.85 0.59 6.48
N CYS A 30 2.86 0.11 5.73
CA CYS A 30 3.49 -1.18 6.03
C CYS A 30 4.46 -1.10 7.23
N ILE A 31 5.00 0.09 7.56
CA ILE A 31 5.97 0.25 8.65
C ILE A 31 5.44 -0.29 10.00
N PRO A 32 4.24 0.06 10.49
CA PRO A 32 3.74 -0.49 11.75
C PRO A 32 3.55 -2.00 11.70
N ILE A 33 3.16 -2.58 10.57
CA ILE A 33 3.02 -4.04 10.41
C ILE A 33 4.38 -4.72 10.48
N ILE A 34 5.38 -4.19 9.76
CA ILE A 34 6.75 -4.72 9.78
C ILE A 34 7.32 -4.67 11.19
N ARG A 35 7.10 -3.56 11.89
CA ARG A 35 7.58 -3.35 13.26
C ARG A 35 6.98 -4.37 14.21
N GLU A 36 5.67 -4.59 14.15
CA GLU A 36 4.97 -5.58 14.96
C GLU A 36 5.49 -7.00 14.70
N LEU A 37 5.68 -7.38 13.43
CA LEU A 37 6.25 -8.68 13.08
C LEU A 37 7.66 -8.87 13.65
N VAL A 38 8.50 -7.85 13.58
CA VAL A 38 9.85 -7.89 14.14
C VAL A 38 9.82 -7.98 15.66
N GLU A 39 8.95 -7.20 16.32
CA GLU A 39 8.76 -7.22 17.77
C GLU A 39 8.25 -8.59 18.26
N GLN A 40 7.45 -9.29 17.46
CA GLN A 40 7.01 -10.66 17.72
C GLN A 40 8.07 -11.75 17.40
N GLY A 41 9.27 -11.35 16.99
CA GLY A 41 10.37 -12.27 16.69
C GLY A 41 10.29 -12.94 15.32
N CYS A 42 9.45 -12.46 14.41
CA CYS A 42 9.39 -12.97 13.04
C CYS A 42 10.63 -12.56 12.23
N ILE A 43 11.02 -13.39 11.29
CA ILE A 43 12.05 -13.05 10.30
C ILE A 43 11.35 -12.34 9.14
N VAL A 44 11.56 -11.03 9.00
CA VAL A 44 10.93 -10.22 7.96
C VAL A 44 11.93 -9.94 6.85
N THR A 45 11.52 -10.22 5.62
CA THR A 45 12.21 -9.82 4.40
C THR A 45 11.32 -8.82 3.65
N LEU A 46 11.89 -7.72 3.23
CA LEU A 46 11.20 -6.68 2.49
C LEU A 46 11.33 -6.93 0.99
N ALA A 47 10.34 -6.49 0.20
CA ALA A 47 10.46 -6.50 -1.24
C ALA A 47 10.00 -5.17 -1.84
N GLY A 48 10.83 -4.60 -2.71
CA GLY A 48 10.52 -3.31 -3.32
C GLY A 48 11.64 -2.79 -4.20
N ASN A 49 11.47 -1.57 -4.70
CA ASN A 49 12.43 -0.87 -5.53
C ASN A 49 12.35 0.65 -5.33
N GLY A 50 13.41 1.38 -5.72
CA GLY A 50 13.46 2.84 -5.71
C GLY A 50 13.22 3.46 -4.34
N LYS A 51 12.55 4.61 -4.32
CA LYS A 51 12.32 5.41 -3.10
C LYS A 51 11.59 4.68 -1.97
N GLN A 52 10.72 3.71 -2.30
CA GLN A 52 10.02 2.90 -1.31
C GLN A 52 10.97 1.97 -0.59
N ALA A 53 11.88 1.32 -1.33
CA ALA A 53 12.91 0.47 -0.76
C ALA A 53 13.88 1.29 0.10
N GLU A 54 14.29 2.47 -0.36
CA GLU A 54 15.14 3.39 0.41
C GLU A 54 14.49 3.79 1.74
N LEU A 55 13.20 4.16 1.73
CA LEU A 55 12.48 4.51 2.95
C LEU A 55 12.38 3.33 3.91
N LEU A 56 12.08 2.12 3.41
CA LEU A 56 12.00 0.94 4.27
C LEU A 56 13.36 0.58 4.88
N LEU A 57 14.45 0.71 4.12
CA LEU A 57 15.80 0.46 4.63
C LEU A 57 16.28 1.54 5.61
N GLN A 58 15.78 2.78 5.51
CA GLN A 58 16.01 3.80 6.53
C GLN A 58 15.31 3.49 7.85
N GLU A 59 14.07 2.96 7.79
CA GLU A 59 13.30 2.57 8.99
C GLU A 59 13.78 1.24 9.59
N PHE A 60 14.27 0.32 8.74
CA PHE A 60 14.68 -1.04 9.10
C PHE A 60 16.01 -1.42 8.44
N PRO A 61 17.13 -0.85 8.85
CA PRO A 61 18.44 -1.06 8.23
C PRO A 61 18.94 -2.50 8.33
N ASP A 62 18.45 -3.26 9.31
CA ASP A 62 18.86 -4.63 9.59
C ASP A 62 18.03 -5.69 8.87
N LEU A 63 17.01 -5.30 8.11
CA LEU A 63 16.18 -6.22 7.35
C LEU A 63 16.72 -6.44 5.93
N ALA A 64 16.60 -7.68 5.47
CA ALA A 64 16.94 -8.01 4.08
C ALA A 64 15.91 -7.42 3.10
N MET A 65 16.38 -7.00 1.93
CA MET A 65 15.56 -6.43 0.86
C MET A 65 15.75 -7.21 -0.43
N LEU A 66 14.67 -7.74 -0.98
CA LEU A 66 14.63 -8.35 -2.31
C LEU A 66 14.20 -7.32 -3.36
N PRO A 67 14.87 -7.28 -4.52
CA PRO A 67 14.45 -6.41 -5.60
C PRO A 67 13.12 -6.91 -6.19
N LEU A 68 12.09 -6.06 -6.18
CA LEU A 68 10.81 -6.33 -6.81
C LEU A 68 10.44 -5.18 -7.73
N GLN A 69 10.31 -5.50 -9.02
CA GLN A 69 9.99 -4.49 -10.03
C GLN A 69 8.61 -3.87 -9.78
N GLY A 70 8.54 -2.55 -9.94
CA GLY A 70 7.30 -1.80 -9.83
C GLY A 70 6.40 -1.94 -11.05
N TYR A 71 5.14 -1.47 -10.92
CA TYR A 71 4.20 -1.43 -12.05
C TYR A 71 4.52 -0.32 -13.05
N ASP A 72 5.33 0.66 -12.67
CA ASP A 72 5.78 1.78 -13.51
C ASP A 72 4.62 2.39 -14.32
N ILE A 73 3.52 2.71 -13.62
CA ILE A 73 2.33 3.34 -14.20
C ILE A 73 2.50 4.85 -14.17
N LYS A 74 2.32 5.48 -15.34
CA LYS A 74 2.36 6.93 -15.48
C LYS A 74 0.97 7.53 -15.34
N TYR A 75 0.82 8.49 -14.45
CA TYR A 75 -0.42 9.26 -14.32
C TYR A 75 -0.56 10.26 -15.47
N ALA A 76 -1.78 10.37 -16.00
CA ALA A 76 -2.10 11.41 -16.98
C ALA A 76 -2.32 12.76 -16.29
N LYS A 77 -1.91 13.84 -16.96
CA LYS A 77 -2.11 15.21 -16.47
C LYS A 77 -3.56 15.71 -16.59
N SER A 78 -4.45 14.97 -17.26
CA SER A 78 -5.86 15.36 -17.45
C SER A 78 -6.81 14.18 -17.23
N SER A 79 -8.05 14.48 -16.80
CA SER A 79 -9.09 13.46 -16.52
C SER A 79 -9.44 12.63 -17.76
N PHE A 80 -9.44 13.22 -18.96
CA PHE A 80 -9.71 12.51 -20.22
C PHE A 80 -8.53 11.63 -20.68
N GLY A 81 -7.30 12.07 -20.39
CA GLY A 81 -6.08 11.30 -20.60
C GLY A 81 -5.96 10.12 -19.65
N LEU A 82 -6.55 10.21 -18.45
CA LEU A 82 -6.52 9.14 -17.45
C LEU A 82 -7.16 7.85 -17.99
N ILE A 83 -8.30 7.97 -18.65
CA ILE A 83 -9.06 6.82 -19.17
C ILE A 83 -8.31 6.12 -20.30
N LYS A 84 -7.82 6.91 -21.27
CA LYS A 84 -6.97 6.37 -22.35
C LYS A 84 -5.74 5.66 -21.77
N ASN A 85 -5.07 6.30 -20.82
CA ASN A 85 -3.90 5.72 -20.17
C ASN A 85 -4.20 4.42 -19.43
N ILE A 86 -5.32 4.31 -18.70
CA ILE A 86 -5.71 3.08 -18.03
C ILE A 86 -5.92 1.94 -19.04
N ILE A 87 -6.63 2.20 -20.14
CA ILE A 87 -6.87 1.20 -21.19
C ILE A 87 -5.55 0.76 -21.83
N PHE A 88 -4.69 1.70 -22.22
CA PHE A 88 -3.40 1.39 -22.85
C PHE A 88 -2.39 0.74 -21.88
N GLN A 89 -2.46 1.03 -20.59
CA GLN A 89 -1.57 0.45 -19.58
C GLN A 89 -2.07 -0.89 -19.03
N THR A 90 -3.35 -1.26 -19.27
CA THR A 90 -3.91 -2.54 -18.79
C THR A 90 -3.07 -3.76 -19.19
N PRO A 91 -2.61 -3.93 -20.44
CA PRO A 91 -1.77 -5.08 -20.82
C PRO A 91 -0.43 -5.11 -20.07
N LYS A 92 0.18 -3.92 -19.84
CA LYS A 92 1.43 -3.79 -19.06
C LYS A 92 1.18 -4.20 -17.61
N LEU A 93 0.09 -3.71 -17.00
CA LEU A 93 -0.30 -4.07 -15.64
C LEU A 93 -0.52 -5.58 -15.49
N LEU A 94 -1.25 -6.21 -16.41
CA LEU A 94 -1.51 -7.65 -16.38
C LEU A 94 -0.21 -8.46 -16.51
N ARG A 95 0.73 -8.00 -17.35
CA ARG A 95 2.05 -8.62 -17.47
C ARG A 95 2.84 -8.47 -16.17
N SER A 96 2.83 -7.29 -15.55
CA SER A 96 3.51 -7.05 -14.28
C SER A 96 2.94 -7.94 -13.17
N ILE A 97 1.62 -8.07 -13.05
CA ILE A 97 0.96 -8.98 -12.09
C ILE A 97 1.39 -10.43 -12.32
N ARG A 98 1.49 -10.86 -13.58
CA ARG A 98 1.97 -12.21 -13.92
C ARG A 98 3.43 -12.40 -13.54
N ASN A 99 4.28 -11.43 -13.84
CA ASN A 99 5.71 -11.49 -13.51
C ASN A 99 5.93 -11.51 -11.99
N GLU A 100 5.19 -10.70 -11.22
CA GLU A 100 5.19 -10.75 -9.75
C GLU A 100 4.84 -12.15 -9.24
N HIS A 101 3.82 -12.76 -9.84
CA HIS A 101 3.39 -14.09 -9.41
C HIS A 101 4.47 -15.15 -9.68
N LEU A 102 5.11 -15.12 -10.85
CA LEU A 102 6.20 -16.03 -11.18
C LEU A 102 7.42 -15.80 -10.26
N TRP A 103 7.76 -14.54 -10.02
CA TRP A 103 8.82 -14.17 -9.10
C TRP A 103 8.53 -14.68 -7.68
N LEU A 104 7.30 -14.51 -7.19
CA LEU A 104 6.92 -15.00 -5.86
C LEU A 104 7.04 -16.52 -5.75
N GLN A 105 6.61 -17.29 -6.77
CA GLN A 105 6.73 -18.74 -6.77
C GLN A 105 8.20 -19.16 -6.57
N GLN A 106 9.11 -18.52 -7.32
CA GLN A 106 10.54 -18.82 -7.23
C GLN A 106 11.10 -18.50 -5.84
N ILE A 107 10.86 -17.29 -5.30
CA ILE A 107 11.47 -16.87 -4.03
C ILE A 107 10.88 -17.61 -2.81
N VAL A 108 9.61 -18.05 -2.88
CA VAL A 108 9.03 -18.86 -1.81
C VAL A 108 9.73 -20.21 -1.72
N GLU A 109 10.05 -20.81 -2.84
CA GLU A 109 10.82 -22.08 -2.88
C GLU A 109 12.28 -21.87 -2.46
N GLU A 110 12.91 -20.77 -2.89
CA GLU A 110 14.31 -20.47 -2.61
C GLU A 110 14.56 -20.10 -1.14
N TYR A 111 13.71 -19.25 -0.57
CA TYR A 111 13.93 -18.69 0.78
C TYR A 111 13.04 -19.29 1.86
N GLY A 112 12.06 -20.10 1.52
CA GLY A 112 11.20 -20.80 2.48
C GLY A 112 10.34 -19.84 3.32
N PHE A 113 9.64 -18.89 2.69
CA PHE A 113 8.69 -18.01 3.36
C PHE A 113 7.49 -18.79 3.90
N ASP A 114 7.03 -18.42 5.09
CA ASP A 114 5.84 -19.01 5.73
C ASP A 114 4.57 -18.19 5.44
N ALA A 115 4.71 -16.89 5.11
CA ALA A 115 3.59 -16.03 4.70
C ALA A 115 4.07 -14.83 3.86
N VAL A 116 3.13 -14.25 3.10
CA VAL A 116 3.35 -13.05 2.29
C VAL A 116 2.33 -11.98 2.65
N ILE A 117 2.79 -10.76 2.86
CA ILE A 117 1.96 -9.57 3.05
C ILE A 117 2.17 -8.64 1.86
N SER A 118 1.12 -8.48 1.07
CA SER A 118 1.09 -7.72 -0.17
C SER A 118 0.22 -6.49 -0.01
N ASP A 119 0.78 -5.30 -0.05
CA ASP A 119 0.00 -4.09 -0.07
C ASP A 119 -0.28 -3.65 -1.51
N ASN A 120 -1.50 -3.88 -1.96
CA ASN A 120 -2.01 -3.56 -3.31
C ASN A 120 -1.20 -4.15 -4.49
N ARG A 121 -0.41 -5.21 -4.29
CA ARG A 121 0.28 -5.93 -5.36
C ARG A 121 -0.45 -7.25 -5.66
N PHE A 122 -1.18 -7.27 -6.75
CA PHE A 122 -2.12 -8.35 -7.10
C PHE A 122 -1.45 -9.67 -7.51
N GLY A 123 -0.16 -9.67 -7.83
CA GLY A 123 0.58 -10.86 -8.22
C GLY A 123 1.14 -11.68 -7.05
N LEU A 124 1.18 -11.11 -5.86
CA LEU A 124 1.86 -11.71 -4.70
C LEU A 124 0.95 -12.63 -3.87
N TYR A 125 0.18 -13.48 -4.54
CA TYR A 125 -0.60 -14.54 -3.91
C TYR A 125 0.08 -15.91 -4.11
N HIS A 126 -0.07 -16.82 -3.14
CA HIS A 126 0.53 -18.15 -3.20
C HIS A 126 -0.46 -19.22 -2.74
N LYS A 127 -0.38 -20.45 -3.34
CA LYS A 127 -1.34 -21.53 -3.04
C LYS A 127 -0.97 -22.35 -1.80
N LYS A 128 0.32 -22.41 -1.47
CA LYS A 128 0.85 -23.29 -0.40
C LYS A 128 1.08 -22.56 0.91
N ILE A 129 1.22 -21.24 0.90
CA ILE A 129 1.43 -20.42 2.10
C ILE A 129 0.39 -19.30 2.18
N PRO A 130 0.02 -18.84 3.38
CA PRO A 130 -0.86 -17.71 3.57
C PRO A 130 -0.37 -16.46 2.82
N SER A 131 -1.28 -15.82 2.11
CA SER A 131 -1.02 -14.57 1.40
C SER A 131 -2.07 -13.56 1.81
N ILE A 132 -1.63 -12.46 2.38
CA ILE A 132 -2.47 -11.38 2.89
C ILE A 132 -2.43 -10.22 1.91
N PHE A 133 -3.60 -9.74 1.49
CA PHE A 133 -3.74 -8.56 0.65
C PHE A 133 -4.18 -7.36 1.48
N ILE A 134 -3.45 -6.25 1.45
CA ILE A 134 -3.83 -5.03 2.16
C ILE A 134 -4.43 -4.05 1.17
N THR A 135 -5.65 -3.58 1.43
CA THR A 135 -6.28 -2.50 0.67
C THR A 135 -7.41 -1.86 1.44
N HIS A 136 -7.56 -0.54 1.34
CA HIS A 136 -8.77 0.19 1.76
C HIS A 136 -9.72 0.42 0.58
N GLN A 137 -9.31 0.06 -0.65
CA GLN A 137 -10.08 0.33 -1.87
C GLN A 137 -10.82 -0.93 -2.33
N LEU A 138 -11.86 -1.29 -1.60
CA LEU A 138 -12.76 -2.38 -1.94
C LEU A 138 -13.85 -1.94 -2.93
N THR A 139 -14.33 -0.70 -2.81
CA THR A 139 -15.23 -0.09 -3.79
C THR A 139 -14.43 0.72 -4.82
N ILE A 140 -14.77 0.57 -6.09
CA ILE A 140 -14.16 1.35 -7.17
C ILE A 140 -15.20 2.33 -7.70
N LYS A 141 -14.97 3.62 -7.52
CA LYS A 141 -15.80 4.68 -8.09
C LYS A 141 -15.42 4.94 -9.55
N SER A 142 -16.40 5.20 -10.39
CA SER A 142 -16.22 5.45 -11.82
C SER A 142 -17.08 6.62 -12.30
N PRO A 143 -16.55 7.51 -13.13
CA PRO A 143 -17.33 8.60 -13.73
C PRO A 143 -18.39 8.11 -14.74
N PHE A 144 -18.36 6.82 -15.12
CA PHE A 144 -19.30 6.23 -16.07
C PHE A 144 -20.51 5.56 -15.41
N GLY A 145 -20.71 5.77 -14.11
CA GLY A 145 -21.86 5.32 -13.37
C GLY A 145 -21.76 3.92 -12.75
N LYS A 146 -22.81 3.55 -12.04
CA LYS A 146 -22.86 2.36 -11.18
C LYS A 146 -22.59 1.02 -11.88
N TRP A 147 -22.95 0.90 -13.16
CA TRP A 147 -22.71 -0.34 -13.90
C TRP A 147 -21.20 -0.60 -14.10
N THR A 148 -20.47 0.44 -14.52
CA THR A 148 -19.00 0.35 -14.66
C THR A 148 -18.29 0.16 -13.33
N GLU A 149 -18.77 0.80 -12.27
CA GLU A 149 -18.28 0.58 -10.90
C GLU A 149 -18.40 -0.90 -10.52
N LYS A 150 -19.58 -1.48 -10.70
CA LYS A 150 -19.85 -2.88 -10.39
C LYS A 150 -19.00 -3.85 -11.22
N MET A 151 -18.78 -3.54 -12.50
CA MET A 151 -17.91 -4.32 -13.37
C MET A 151 -16.46 -4.29 -12.92
N LEU A 152 -15.93 -3.09 -12.62
CA LEU A 152 -14.57 -2.91 -12.15
C LEU A 152 -14.36 -3.54 -10.77
N GLN A 153 -15.30 -3.39 -9.86
CA GLN A 153 -15.29 -4.01 -8.55
C GLN A 153 -15.24 -5.53 -8.62
N ARG A 154 -16.09 -6.15 -9.47
CA ARG A 154 -16.06 -7.60 -9.70
C ARG A 154 -14.72 -8.07 -10.26
N ARG A 155 -14.13 -7.28 -11.16
CA ARG A 155 -12.79 -7.57 -11.70
C ARG A 155 -11.71 -7.46 -10.62
N ASN A 156 -11.77 -6.44 -9.78
CA ASN A 156 -10.87 -6.27 -8.63
C ASN A 156 -10.97 -7.48 -7.69
N TYR A 157 -12.18 -7.92 -7.36
CA TYR A 157 -12.41 -9.07 -6.49
C TYR A 157 -11.88 -10.39 -7.03
N LYS A 158 -11.84 -10.59 -8.38
CA LYS A 158 -11.17 -11.75 -8.97
C LYS A 158 -9.68 -11.85 -8.61
N TYR A 159 -9.04 -10.71 -8.34
CA TYR A 159 -7.64 -10.68 -7.88
C TYR A 159 -7.56 -10.83 -6.38
N ILE A 160 -8.35 -10.09 -5.61
CA ILE A 160 -8.38 -10.15 -4.15
C ILE A 160 -8.72 -11.57 -3.67
N ASN A 161 -9.67 -12.24 -4.31
CA ASN A 161 -10.10 -13.60 -3.96
C ASN A 161 -9.05 -14.70 -4.20
N ARG A 162 -7.87 -14.35 -4.70
CA ARG A 162 -6.72 -15.29 -4.80
C ARG A 162 -5.92 -15.33 -3.51
N PHE A 163 -6.08 -14.33 -2.64
CA PHE A 163 -5.39 -14.23 -1.37
C PHE A 163 -6.15 -14.99 -0.26
N THR A 164 -5.43 -15.38 0.77
CA THR A 164 -6.01 -16.08 1.92
C THR A 164 -6.89 -15.14 2.74
N GLU A 165 -6.44 -13.91 2.92
CA GLU A 165 -7.12 -12.86 3.67
C GLU A 165 -6.94 -11.51 2.98
N CYS A 166 -7.88 -10.60 3.22
CA CYS A 166 -7.76 -9.19 2.86
C CYS A 166 -7.84 -8.34 4.13
N TRP A 167 -6.75 -7.66 4.44
CA TRP A 167 -6.68 -6.72 5.55
C TRP A 167 -7.05 -5.33 5.08
N VAL A 168 -8.00 -4.74 5.78
CA VAL A 168 -8.50 -3.40 5.50
C VAL A 168 -7.96 -2.45 6.57
N PRO A 169 -7.07 -1.50 6.20
CA PRO A 169 -6.52 -0.52 7.13
C PRO A 169 -7.54 0.59 7.43
N ASP A 170 -8.61 0.22 8.08
CA ASP A 170 -9.74 1.06 8.50
C ASP A 170 -10.46 0.38 9.67
N TYR A 171 -11.40 1.09 10.29
CA TYR A 171 -12.26 0.57 11.34
C TYR A 171 -13.53 -0.04 10.73
N GLU A 172 -13.99 -1.16 11.27
CA GLU A 172 -15.24 -1.80 10.83
C GLU A 172 -16.50 -1.01 11.24
N SER A 173 -16.37 -0.15 12.25
CA SER A 173 -17.44 0.67 12.80
C SER A 173 -17.84 1.85 11.90
N GLU A 174 -18.92 2.55 12.29
CA GLU A 174 -19.38 3.77 11.59
C GLU A 174 -18.35 4.90 11.59
N ASN A 175 -17.43 4.93 12.56
CA ASN A 175 -16.33 5.89 12.65
C ASN A 175 -15.13 5.50 11.76
N ASN A 176 -15.41 4.96 10.60
CA ASN A 176 -14.36 4.61 9.63
C ASN A 176 -13.81 5.85 8.90
N LEU A 177 -12.60 5.72 8.34
CA LEU A 177 -11.88 6.83 7.71
C LEU A 177 -12.07 6.88 6.19
N ALA A 178 -12.28 5.73 5.55
CA ALA A 178 -12.33 5.63 4.09
C ALA A 178 -13.77 5.54 3.54
N GLY A 179 -14.79 5.53 4.40
CA GLY A 179 -16.21 5.52 4.02
C GLY A 179 -16.54 4.35 3.08
N ASP A 180 -17.31 4.63 2.05
CA ASP A 180 -17.71 3.64 1.04
C ASP A 180 -16.56 2.89 0.38
N LEU A 181 -15.35 3.45 0.35
CA LEU A 181 -14.20 2.79 -0.30
C LEU A 181 -13.80 1.50 0.40
N SER A 182 -13.83 1.50 1.73
CA SER A 182 -13.49 0.36 2.58
C SER A 182 -14.71 -0.46 3.00
N HIS A 183 -15.95 0.08 2.86
CA HIS A 183 -17.20 -0.54 3.28
C HIS A 183 -18.11 -0.85 2.07
N PRO A 184 -17.75 -1.86 1.25
CA PRO A 184 -18.52 -2.18 0.06
C PRO A 184 -19.82 -2.90 0.40
N THR A 185 -20.90 -2.57 -0.33
CA THR A 185 -22.17 -3.34 -0.26
C THR A 185 -21.97 -4.77 -0.74
N LEU A 186 -21.21 -4.97 -1.82
CA LEU A 186 -20.80 -6.28 -2.31
C LEU A 186 -19.41 -6.60 -1.80
N LYS A 187 -19.26 -7.62 -0.97
CA LYS A 187 -17.98 -8.06 -0.42
C LYS A 187 -17.28 -9.09 -1.32
N PRO A 188 -15.93 -9.15 -1.31
CA PRO A 188 -15.20 -10.28 -1.91
C PRO A 188 -15.49 -11.58 -1.14
N THR A 189 -15.14 -12.72 -1.71
CA THR A 189 -15.26 -14.02 -1.03
C THR A 189 -14.13 -14.30 -0.07
N THR A 190 -12.99 -13.65 -0.24
CA THR A 190 -11.86 -13.67 0.70
C THR A 190 -12.27 -13.04 2.03
N ALA A 191 -11.83 -13.64 3.13
CA ALA A 191 -12.10 -13.12 4.46
C ALA A 191 -11.54 -11.69 4.62
N LEU A 192 -12.41 -10.74 4.99
CA LEU A 192 -12.04 -9.37 5.30
C LEU A 192 -11.74 -9.24 6.79
N LYS A 193 -10.61 -8.59 7.09
CA LYS A 193 -10.22 -8.21 8.46
C LYS A 193 -9.93 -6.72 8.52
N TYR A 194 -10.72 -5.97 9.28
CA TYR A 194 -10.45 -4.58 9.56
C TYR A 194 -9.39 -4.50 10.65
N ILE A 195 -8.25 -3.88 10.34
CA ILE A 195 -7.07 -3.84 11.21
C ILE A 195 -6.81 -2.46 11.83
N GLY A 196 -7.76 -1.54 11.70
CA GLY A 196 -7.65 -0.17 12.18
C GLY A 196 -6.76 0.71 11.31
N ALA A 197 -6.64 1.97 11.69
CA ALA A 197 -5.77 2.93 11.00
C ALA A 197 -4.29 2.61 11.23
N LEU A 198 -3.52 2.54 10.14
CA LEU A 198 -2.09 2.29 10.20
C LEU A 198 -1.32 3.60 10.14
N THR A 199 -0.51 3.88 11.15
CA THR A 199 0.38 5.03 11.19
C THR A 199 1.79 4.64 11.60
N ARG A 200 2.79 5.25 10.98
CA ARG A 200 4.20 5.12 11.42
C ARG A 200 4.53 5.99 12.62
N ILE A 201 3.68 6.96 12.93
CA ILE A 201 3.88 7.92 14.01
C ILE A 201 3.51 7.20 15.32
N ARG A 202 4.45 7.13 16.24
CA ARG A 202 4.20 6.63 17.60
C ARG A 202 3.70 7.79 18.46
N ASP A 203 2.83 7.50 19.40
CA ASP A 203 2.41 8.50 20.39
C ASP A 203 3.60 9.11 21.08
N LYS A 204 3.60 10.43 21.14
CA LYS A 204 4.65 11.23 21.75
C LYS A 204 4.04 12.12 22.83
N ALA A 205 4.90 12.63 23.68
CA ALA A 205 4.52 13.59 24.70
C ALA A 205 3.69 14.74 24.09
N VAL A 206 2.74 15.24 24.86
CA VAL A 206 1.97 16.43 24.50
C VAL A 206 2.93 17.59 24.28
N VAL A 207 2.95 18.12 23.07
CA VAL A 207 3.76 19.27 22.70
C VAL A 207 2.86 20.52 22.77
N GLU A 208 3.35 21.60 23.34
CA GLU A 208 2.66 22.89 23.28
C GLU A 208 2.45 23.34 21.84
N LYS A 209 1.25 23.87 21.57
CA LYS A 209 0.93 24.38 20.24
C LYS A 209 1.55 25.77 20.07
N GLU A 210 2.56 25.87 19.23
CA GLU A 210 3.27 27.11 18.94
C GLU A 210 2.63 27.92 17.82
N LYS A 211 1.85 27.26 16.96
CA LYS A 211 1.23 27.85 15.78
C LYS A 211 -0.29 27.65 15.77
N HIS A 212 -1.01 28.64 15.27
CA HIS A 212 -2.47 28.55 15.08
C HIS A 212 -2.84 27.70 13.86
N LEU A 213 -1.99 27.74 12.83
CA LEU A 213 -2.20 27.02 11.58
C LEU A 213 -0.94 26.25 11.19
N ALA A 214 -1.09 25.00 10.83
CA ALA A 214 -0.05 24.21 10.18
C ALA A 214 -0.60 23.61 8.87
N VAL A 215 0.09 23.83 7.79
CA VAL A 215 -0.28 23.30 6.47
C VAL A 215 0.72 22.24 6.06
N ILE A 216 0.23 21.01 5.85
CA ILE A 216 1.05 19.87 5.41
C ILE A 216 0.61 19.50 4.02
N LEU A 217 1.49 19.70 3.03
CA LEU A 217 1.24 19.38 1.64
C LEU A 217 1.81 18.01 1.28
N SER A 218 0.97 17.18 0.68
CA SER A 218 1.38 15.92 0.09
C SER A 218 0.66 15.72 -1.25
N GLY A 219 1.18 14.83 -2.09
CA GLY A 219 0.55 14.47 -3.35
C GLY A 219 1.52 14.52 -4.54
N PRO A 220 1.05 14.06 -5.71
CA PRO A 220 1.85 14.06 -6.94
C PRO A 220 1.97 15.47 -7.54
N GLU A 221 3.05 15.70 -8.26
CA GLU A 221 3.20 16.89 -9.12
C GLU A 221 2.35 16.73 -10.39
N PRO A 222 1.80 17.84 -10.94
CA PRO A 222 1.93 19.25 -10.52
C PRO A 222 0.89 19.73 -9.52
N GLN A 223 -0.04 18.88 -9.08
CA GLN A 223 -1.16 19.27 -8.22
C GLN A 223 -0.69 19.83 -6.87
N ARG A 224 0.37 19.25 -6.31
CA ARG A 224 0.96 19.71 -5.05
C ARG A 224 1.47 21.15 -5.19
N SER A 225 2.27 21.45 -6.21
CA SER A 225 2.82 22.81 -6.43
C SER A 225 1.73 23.84 -6.71
N ILE A 226 0.67 23.49 -7.46
CA ILE A 226 -0.46 24.38 -7.72
C ILE A 226 -1.20 24.70 -6.40
N LEU A 227 -1.39 23.70 -5.53
CA LEU A 227 -2.04 23.91 -4.25
C LEU A 227 -1.16 24.74 -3.32
N GLU A 228 0.15 24.48 -3.30
CA GLU A 228 1.13 25.22 -2.52
C GLU A 228 1.11 26.72 -2.86
N GLU A 229 1.15 27.08 -4.13
CA GLU A 229 1.09 28.47 -4.59
C GLU A 229 -0.20 29.18 -4.13
N LYS A 230 -1.33 28.51 -4.27
CA LYS A 230 -2.62 29.05 -3.81
C LYS A 230 -2.64 29.28 -2.29
N LEU A 231 -2.14 28.29 -1.52
CA LEU A 231 -2.12 28.38 -0.07
C LEU A 231 -1.17 29.45 0.45
N ILE A 232 0.00 29.64 -0.17
CA ILE A 232 0.94 30.70 0.18
C ILE A 232 0.26 32.07 0.02
N ASN A 233 -0.48 32.28 -1.08
CA ASN A 233 -1.22 33.51 -1.30
C ASN A 233 -2.32 33.75 -0.24
N GLU A 234 -3.06 32.71 0.14
CA GLU A 234 -4.12 32.82 1.16
C GLU A 234 -3.55 32.99 2.58
N ILE A 235 -2.48 32.29 2.93
CA ILE A 235 -1.82 32.39 4.23
C ILE A 235 -1.26 33.79 4.48
N SER A 236 -0.85 34.50 3.42
CA SER A 236 -0.36 35.89 3.56
C SER A 236 -1.41 36.85 4.15
N HIS A 237 -2.70 36.49 4.05
CA HIS A 237 -3.84 37.27 4.59
C HIS A 237 -4.35 36.69 5.93
N TYR A 238 -3.74 35.64 6.45
CA TYR A 238 -4.14 35.00 7.69
C TYR A 238 -3.66 35.77 8.92
N ASN A 239 -4.58 36.19 9.76
CA ASN A 239 -4.32 36.93 11.02
C ASN A 239 -3.94 35.95 12.15
N GLY A 240 -2.78 35.31 12.08
CA GLY A 240 -2.30 34.36 13.07
C GLY A 240 -0.89 33.90 12.78
N THR A 241 -0.39 32.96 13.60
CA THR A 241 0.91 32.32 13.32
C THR A 241 0.70 31.07 12.47
N ALA A 242 1.34 30.98 11.33
CA ALA A 242 1.35 29.84 10.43
C ALA A 242 2.73 29.22 10.33
#